data_62791de011677b1f382ddb6549ef98a4
#
_entry.id   62791de011677b1f382ddb6549ef98a4
#
_cell.length_a   1.000
_cell.length_b   1.000
_cell.length_c   1.000
_cell.angle_alpha   90.00
_cell.angle_beta   90.00
_cell.angle_gamma   90.00
#
_symmetry.space_group_name_H-M   'P 1'
#
loop_
_entity.id
_entity.type
_entity.pdbx_description
1 polymer ?
#
loop_
_entity_poly.entity_id
_entity_poly.type
_entity_poly.pdbx_seq_one_letter_code
_entity_poly.pdbx_strand_id
1 'polypeptide(L)'
;MNHQQPVVPLPGGGGLLRVRLDIAYDGGPFSGWAVQPGRRTVQGVLEGSLALILRRPVRLTVAGRTDAGVHARGQVAHLDVTQEEWTGLRRGHDAVPQESLKRRLNGALARVLEDLHGAVEVVAAGPAPEGFDARFSALWRRYSYRIADAPTRRDPLQRAVTLWHKHGLDVDLMNQAAGPLLGLQDFKAFAKPREGSTTVRTLQRLDYVRGADGVINVNVQADAFCHNMVRALMGAALRVGEGREDPEWMHRRLLAGVRDAKSVLAAPHPLVLEEVHYPADSELSGRAVLTRARRGTPAPL
;
A
#
# COMPACT_ATOMS: atom_id res chain seq x y z
N MET A 1 -14.68 21.55 14.80
CA MET A 1 -13.41 21.59 15.54
C MET A 1 -12.30 21.17 14.60
N ASN A 2 -11.49 22.14 14.18
CA ASN A 2 -10.38 21.95 13.22
C ASN A 2 -9.26 21.17 13.89
N HIS A 3 -9.11 19.86 13.60
CA HIS A 3 -7.90 19.14 13.91
C HIS A 3 -6.85 19.47 12.83
N GLN A 4 -6.15 20.58 13.01
CA GLN A 4 -4.86 20.81 12.36
C GLN A 4 -3.92 19.71 12.84
N GLN A 5 -3.53 18.80 11.93
CA GLN A 5 -2.43 17.89 12.20
C GLN A 5 -1.15 18.72 12.41
N PRO A 6 -0.39 18.50 13.49
CA PRO A 6 0.85 19.24 13.70
C PRO A 6 1.79 18.98 12.52
N VAL A 7 2.34 20.05 11.96
CA VAL A 7 3.41 20.02 10.97
C VAL A 7 4.62 19.40 11.65
N VAL A 8 4.94 18.15 11.30
CA VAL A 8 6.16 17.48 11.78
C VAL A 8 7.34 18.13 11.05
N PRO A 9 8.32 18.72 11.75
CA PRO A 9 9.49 19.31 11.13
C PRO A 9 10.25 18.26 10.30
N LEU A 10 10.85 18.70 9.21
CA LEU A 10 11.77 17.89 8.41
C LEU A 10 12.98 17.45 9.27
N PRO A 11 13.56 16.25 9.06
CA PRO A 11 14.75 15.81 9.79
C PRO A 11 15.91 16.79 9.57
N GLY A 12 16.50 17.26 10.66
CA GLY A 12 17.56 18.26 10.68
C GLY A 12 17.38 19.32 11.76
N GLY A 13 16.19 19.51 12.31
CA GLY A 13 15.93 20.42 13.42
C GLY A 13 15.62 19.66 14.70
N GLY A 14 16.57 19.50 15.63
CA GLY A 14 16.28 19.08 16.98
C GLY A 14 16.76 17.68 17.42
N GLY A 15 17.81 17.09 16.82
CA GLY A 15 18.44 15.87 17.38
C GLY A 15 17.65 14.56 17.21
N LEU A 16 16.62 14.52 16.36
CA LEU A 16 15.87 13.31 16.06
C LEU A 16 16.46 12.57 14.85
N LEU A 17 16.59 11.26 15.01
CA LEU A 17 16.96 10.31 13.95
C LEU A 17 15.71 9.72 13.34
N ARG A 18 15.55 9.79 12.02
CA ARG A 18 14.49 9.07 11.32
C ARG A 18 14.89 7.62 11.09
N VAL A 19 14.01 6.70 11.46
CA VAL A 19 14.17 5.25 11.25
C VAL A 19 13.15 4.78 10.23
N ARG A 20 13.63 4.16 9.15
CA ARG A 20 12.83 3.46 8.14
C ARG A 20 12.60 2.03 8.60
N LEU A 21 11.37 1.55 8.38
CA LEU A 21 10.96 0.17 8.55
C LEU A 21 10.42 -0.36 7.22
N ASP A 22 10.97 -1.48 6.76
CA ASP A 22 10.41 -2.26 5.66
C ASP A 22 9.61 -3.43 6.26
N ILE A 23 8.34 -3.58 5.84
CA ILE A 23 7.35 -4.38 6.57
C ILE A 23 6.59 -5.26 5.58
N ALA A 24 6.43 -6.53 5.93
CA ALA A 24 5.53 -7.46 5.27
C ALA A 24 4.39 -7.88 6.21
N TYR A 25 3.20 -8.15 5.68
CA TYR A 25 2.09 -8.64 6.48
C TYR A 25 1.04 -9.40 5.68
N ASP A 26 0.46 -10.41 6.34
CA ASP A 26 -0.84 -10.97 5.98
C ASP A 26 -1.93 -10.01 6.47
N GLY A 27 -2.63 -9.37 5.56
CA GLY A 27 -3.70 -8.42 5.88
C GLY A 27 -5.02 -9.06 6.31
N GLY A 28 -5.17 -10.38 6.10
CA GLY A 28 -6.42 -11.11 6.36
C GLY A 28 -6.99 -10.90 7.77
N PRO A 29 -6.18 -11.06 8.84
CA PRO A 29 -6.65 -10.87 10.23
C PRO A 29 -6.86 -9.41 10.64
N PHE A 30 -6.55 -8.43 9.79
CA PHE A 30 -6.53 -7.01 10.17
C PHE A 30 -7.64 -6.20 9.50
N SER A 31 -8.16 -5.21 10.24
CA SER A 31 -9.08 -4.20 9.73
C SER A 31 -8.36 -3.10 8.93
N GLY A 32 -7.32 -3.49 8.19
CA GLY A 32 -6.46 -2.63 7.39
C GLY A 32 -5.26 -2.06 8.17
N TRP A 33 -4.57 -1.12 7.51
CA TRP A 33 -3.38 -0.51 8.10
C TRP A 33 -3.69 0.42 9.26
N ALA A 34 -4.55 1.43 9.05
CA ALA A 34 -4.71 2.56 9.98
C ALA A 34 -5.40 2.17 11.28
N VAL A 35 -4.90 2.72 12.40
CA VAL A 35 -5.51 2.55 13.74
C VAL A 35 -6.98 2.93 13.71
N GLN A 36 -7.82 2.06 14.26
CA GLN A 36 -9.27 2.24 14.45
C GLN A 36 -9.65 1.78 15.86
N PRO A 37 -10.52 2.53 16.57
CA PRO A 37 -10.97 2.15 17.91
C PRO A 37 -11.58 0.73 17.92
N GLY A 38 -11.15 -0.10 18.88
CA GLY A 38 -11.67 -1.46 19.06
C GLY A 38 -11.37 -2.45 17.95
N ARG A 39 -10.47 -2.12 17.00
CA ARG A 39 -10.12 -3.01 15.89
C ARG A 39 -8.63 -3.33 15.86
N ARG A 40 -8.30 -4.59 15.53
CA ARG A 40 -6.92 -5.00 15.27
C ARG A 40 -6.49 -4.46 13.90
N THR A 41 -5.42 -3.66 13.87
CA THR A 41 -4.88 -3.03 12.67
C THR A 41 -3.36 -3.20 12.63
N VAL A 42 -2.75 -3.23 11.43
CA VAL A 42 -1.30 -3.41 11.27
C VAL A 42 -0.53 -2.29 12.00
N GLN A 43 -0.94 -1.04 11.82
CA GLN A 43 -0.33 0.11 12.49
C GLN A 43 -0.46 0.02 14.00
N GLY A 44 -1.61 -0.42 14.53
CA GLY A 44 -1.85 -0.51 15.96
C GLY A 44 -0.93 -1.52 16.65
N VAL A 45 -0.73 -2.71 16.04
CA VAL A 45 0.17 -3.73 16.63
C VAL A 45 1.64 -3.32 16.52
N LEU A 46 2.04 -2.65 15.43
CA LEU A 46 3.40 -2.11 15.28
C LEU A 46 3.69 -0.99 16.28
N GLU A 47 2.81 0.01 16.38
CA GLU A 47 2.96 1.14 17.30
C GLU A 47 2.95 0.67 18.76
N GLY A 48 2.08 -0.29 19.11
CA GLY A 48 2.05 -0.92 20.43
C GLY A 48 3.35 -1.66 20.77
N SER A 49 3.87 -2.45 19.82
CA SER A 49 5.15 -3.17 20.00
C SER A 49 6.34 -2.23 20.10
N LEU A 50 6.36 -1.14 19.30
CA LEU A 50 7.38 -0.09 19.39
C LEU A 50 7.32 0.65 20.72
N ALA A 51 6.11 0.93 21.23
CA ALA A 51 5.92 1.61 22.52
C ALA A 51 6.48 0.79 23.68
N LEU A 52 6.38 -0.55 23.65
CA LEU A 52 7.02 -1.44 24.64
C LEU A 52 8.55 -1.37 24.58
N ILE A 53 9.13 -1.18 23.41
CA ILE A 53 10.58 -1.12 23.20
C ILE A 53 11.14 0.23 23.60
N LEU A 54 10.51 1.33 23.17
CA LEU A 54 10.95 2.71 23.35
C LEU A 54 10.42 3.35 24.64
N ARG A 55 9.49 2.65 25.36
CA ARG A 55 8.85 3.09 26.60
C ARG A 55 8.13 4.44 26.51
N ARG A 56 7.59 4.74 25.33
CA ARG A 56 6.74 5.91 25.05
C ARG A 56 5.79 5.64 23.89
N PRO A 57 4.70 6.41 23.77
CA PRO A 57 3.86 6.35 22.56
C PRO A 57 4.67 6.65 21.30
N VAL A 58 4.37 5.91 20.24
CA VAL A 58 5.03 6.03 18.92
C VAL A 58 3.96 6.24 17.86
N ARG A 59 4.28 7.04 16.85
CA ARG A 59 3.44 7.21 15.67
C ARG A 59 4.22 6.88 14.41
N LEU A 60 3.67 5.97 13.59
CA LEU A 60 4.23 5.60 12.30
C LEU A 60 3.65 6.45 11.18
N THR A 61 4.51 6.93 10.29
CA THR A 61 4.13 7.49 9.00
C THR A 61 4.35 6.42 7.94
N VAL A 62 3.31 6.04 7.21
CA VAL A 62 3.31 4.96 6.23
C VAL A 62 3.33 5.50 4.80
N ALA A 63 3.96 4.77 3.87
CA ALA A 63 4.01 5.09 2.44
C ALA A 63 2.63 5.12 1.79
N GLY A 64 1.76 4.18 2.17
CA GLY A 64 0.38 4.11 1.71
C GLY A 64 -0.44 3.17 2.59
N ARG A 65 -1.63 3.61 3.00
CA ARG A 65 -2.55 2.76 3.77
C ARG A 65 -3.11 1.67 2.88
N THR A 66 -3.24 0.46 3.43
CA THR A 66 -3.96 -0.65 2.80
C THR A 66 -5.32 -0.84 3.46
N ASP A 67 -6.30 -1.28 2.69
CA ASP A 67 -7.65 -1.59 3.17
C ASP A 67 -7.66 -2.88 4.02
N ALA A 68 -8.76 -3.15 4.73
CA ALA A 68 -8.98 -4.41 5.44
C ALA A 68 -8.82 -5.61 4.50
N GLY A 69 -8.07 -6.61 4.91
CA GLY A 69 -7.81 -7.83 4.15
C GLY A 69 -6.78 -7.70 3.02
N VAL A 70 -6.16 -6.54 2.81
CA VAL A 70 -5.10 -6.33 1.81
C VAL A 70 -3.74 -6.62 2.43
N HIS A 71 -2.94 -7.42 1.74
CA HIS A 71 -1.60 -7.83 2.17
C HIS A 71 -0.52 -6.87 1.71
N ALA A 72 0.70 -7.03 2.23
CA ALA A 72 1.88 -6.36 1.72
C ALA A 72 3.13 -7.23 1.88
N ARG A 73 4.02 -7.20 0.87
CA ARG A 73 5.40 -7.67 0.93
C ARG A 73 6.39 -6.53 1.07
N GLY A 74 6.06 -5.35 0.55
CA GLY A 74 6.94 -4.20 0.50
C GLY A 74 6.31 -2.92 1.06
N GLN A 75 5.64 -2.98 2.21
CA GLN A 75 5.19 -1.78 2.90
C GLN A 75 6.36 -1.06 3.55
N VAL A 76 6.34 0.27 3.51
CA VAL A 76 7.37 1.10 4.14
C VAL A 76 6.70 2.08 5.11
N ALA A 77 7.29 2.21 6.29
CA ALA A 77 6.92 3.22 7.27
C ALA A 77 8.18 3.87 7.88
N HIS A 78 8.00 5.01 8.54
CA HIS A 78 9.05 5.60 9.35
C HIS A 78 8.52 6.12 10.69
N LEU A 79 9.45 6.26 11.63
CA LEU A 79 9.27 6.94 12.90
C LEU A 79 10.51 7.79 13.20
N ASP A 80 10.36 8.75 14.09
CA ASP A 80 11.47 9.55 14.58
C ASP A 80 11.80 9.14 16.03
N VAL A 81 13.08 8.94 16.32
CA VAL A 81 13.62 8.57 17.64
C VAL A 81 14.73 9.53 18.03
N THR A 82 15.03 9.64 19.33
CA THR A 82 16.20 10.38 19.78
C THR A 82 17.48 9.57 19.54
N GLN A 83 18.62 10.24 19.50
CA GLN A 83 19.92 9.57 19.40
C GLN A 83 20.17 8.64 20.59
N GLU A 84 19.71 9.02 21.76
CA GLU A 84 19.78 8.20 22.98
C GLU A 84 18.93 6.93 22.87
N GLU A 85 17.67 7.06 22.41
CA GLU A 85 16.81 5.90 22.15
C GLU A 85 17.44 4.95 21.13
N TRP A 86 18.00 5.49 20.05
CA TRP A 86 18.63 4.68 19.00
C TRP A 86 19.86 3.92 19.53
N THR A 87 20.77 4.60 20.24
CA THR A 87 21.95 3.95 20.82
C THR A 87 21.59 2.99 21.94
N GLY A 88 20.57 3.29 22.73
CA GLY A 88 20.03 2.44 23.78
C GLY A 88 19.36 1.13 23.28
N LEU A 89 19.13 0.99 21.99
CA LEU A 89 18.66 -0.28 21.40
C LEU A 89 19.76 -1.37 21.41
N ARG A 90 21.02 -1.01 21.47
CA ARG A 90 22.14 -1.96 21.54
C ARG A 90 22.01 -2.82 22.81
N ARG A 91 22.12 -4.14 22.63
CA ARG A 91 22.25 -5.09 23.74
C ARG A 91 23.41 -6.02 23.41
N GLY A 92 24.55 -5.83 24.11
CA GLY A 92 25.81 -6.52 23.86
C GLY A 92 26.83 -5.63 23.15
N HIS A 93 28.11 -5.99 23.29
CA HIS A 93 29.26 -5.15 22.86
C HIS A 93 29.27 -4.93 21.34
N ASP A 94 28.86 -5.95 20.54
CA ASP A 94 28.92 -5.93 19.07
C ASP A 94 27.56 -5.74 18.39
N ALA A 95 26.49 -5.45 19.16
CA ALA A 95 25.15 -5.35 18.61
C ALA A 95 24.94 -4.00 17.89
N VAL A 96 24.56 -4.06 16.62
CA VAL A 96 24.16 -2.86 15.86
C VAL A 96 22.68 -2.52 16.13
N PRO A 97 22.31 -1.23 16.29
CA PRO A 97 20.97 -0.83 16.65
C PRO A 97 19.87 -1.33 15.72
N GLN A 98 20.11 -1.31 14.40
CA GLN A 98 19.13 -1.74 13.40
C GLN A 98 18.75 -3.22 13.55
N GLU A 99 19.72 -4.13 13.73
CA GLU A 99 19.46 -5.55 13.92
C GLU A 99 18.79 -5.82 15.28
N SER A 100 19.18 -5.06 16.30
CA SER A 100 18.56 -5.12 17.63
C SER A 100 17.11 -4.67 17.59
N LEU A 101 16.80 -3.57 16.88
CA LEU A 101 15.42 -3.09 16.70
C LEU A 101 14.59 -4.12 15.95
N LYS A 102 15.04 -4.60 14.80
CA LYS A 102 14.37 -5.62 14.00
C LYS A 102 14.03 -6.85 14.83
N ARG A 103 15.02 -7.45 15.48
CA ARG A 103 14.84 -8.64 16.33
C ARG A 103 13.86 -8.41 17.47
N ARG A 104 14.00 -7.29 18.19
CA ARG A 104 13.14 -6.96 19.33
C ARG A 104 11.71 -6.68 18.91
N LEU A 105 11.54 -5.99 17.77
CA LEU A 105 10.22 -5.65 17.26
C LEU A 105 9.47 -6.90 16.79
N ASN A 106 10.13 -7.80 16.05
CA ASN A 106 9.53 -9.07 15.64
C ASN A 106 9.22 -9.97 16.87
N GLY A 107 10.09 -9.99 17.88
CA GLY A 107 9.82 -10.69 19.14
C GLY A 107 8.64 -10.09 19.95
N ALA A 108 8.46 -8.78 19.91
CA ALA A 108 7.29 -8.13 20.53
C ALA A 108 6.00 -8.41 19.74
N LEU A 109 6.07 -8.33 18.41
CA LEU A 109 4.96 -8.67 17.50
C LEU A 109 4.49 -10.11 17.68
N ALA A 110 5.42 -11.07 17.79
CA ALA A 110 5.08 -12.48 18.03
C ALA A 110 4.28 -12.66 19.32
N ARG A 111 4.63 -11.94 20.40
CA ARG A 111 3.87 -12.00 21.66
C ARG A 111 2.50 -11.33 21.58
N VAL A 112 2.42 -10.16 20.95
CA VAL A 112 1.17 -9.40 20.83
C VAL A 112 0.17 -10.07 19.90
N LEU A 113 0.67 -10.77 18.88
CA LEU A 113 -0.15 -11.44 17.87
C LEU A 113 -0.55 -12.88 18.26
N GLU A 114 0.10 -13.48 19.25
CA GLU A 114 -0.21 -14.82 19.77
C GLU A 114 -0.29 -15.89 18.65
N ASP A 115 -1.46 -16.47 18.43
CA ASP A 115 -1.74 -17.45 17.36
C ASP A 115 -1.60 -16.87 15.93
N LEU A 116 -1.57 -15.55 15.82
CA LEU A 116 -1.29 -14.81 14.56
C LEU A 116 0.19 -14.41 14.44
N HIS A 117 1.10 -14.97 15.24
CA HIS A 117 2.53 -14.69 15.11
C HIS A 117 2.99 -14.93 13.65
N GLY A 118 3.87 -14.06 13.14
CA GLY A 118 4.27 -14.08 11.74
C GLY A 118 3.31 -13.37 10.76
N ALA A 119 2.08 -13.00 11.19
CA ALA A 119 1.18 -12.22 10.33
C ALA A 119 1.69 -10.79 10.06
N VAL A 120 2.61 -10.27 10.86
CA VAL A 120 3.34 -9.02 10.60
C VAL A 120 4.82 -9.25 10.88
N GLU A 121 5.66 -8.93 9.90
CA GLU A 121 7.12 -9.07 9.99
C GLU A 121 7.81 -7.76 9.61
N VAL A 122 8.75 -7.30 10.41
CA VAL A 122 9.67 -6.22 10.06
C VAL A 122 10.87 -6.85 9.36
N VAL A 123 10.93 -6.66 8.05
CA VAL A 123 11.95 -7.25 7.16
C VAL A 123 13.30 -6.54 7.33
N ALA A 124 13.26 -5.21 7.43
CA ALA A 124 14.43 -4.37 7.69
C ALA A 124 14.05 -3.17 8.57
N ALA A 125 15.02 -2.69 9.34
CA ALA A 125 14.93 -1.47 10.11
C ALA A 125 16.28 -0.76 10.09
N GLY A 126 16.31 0.57 9.95
CA GLY A 126 17.57 1.31 9.96
C GLY A 126 17.39 2.82 9.83
N PRO A 127 18.49 3.59 10.02
CA PRO A 127 18.46 5.01 9.77
C PRO A 127 18.01 5.30 8.35
N ALA A 128 17.08 6.21 8.20
CA ALA A 128 16.66 6.68 6.89
C ALA A 128 17.64 7.76 6.38
N PRO A 129 17.87 7.85 5.07
CA PRO A 129 18.62 8.96 4.48
C PRO A 129 17.98 10.31 4.80
N GLU A 130 18.78 11.37 4.71
CA GLU A 130 18.30 12.73 4.94
C GLU A 130 17.15 13.09 3.98
N GLY A 131 16.13 13.77 4.49
CA GLY A 131 14.96 14.16 3.69
C GLY A 131 13.98 13.05 3.39
N PHE A 132 14.23 11.82 3.83
CA PHE A 132 13.31 10.69 3.63
C PHE A 132 11.97 10.91 4.32
N ASP A 133 10.89 10.73 3.57
CA ASP A 133 9.52 10.63 4.07
C ASP A 133 8.85 9.43 3.40
N ALA A 134 8.43 8.43 4.19
CA ALA A 134 7.86 7.20 3.65
C ALA A 134 6.68 7.45 2.70
N ARG A 135 5.87 8.48 2.97
CA ARG A 135 4.69 8.81 2.16
C ARG A 135 5.00 9.69 0.97
N PHE A 136 5.77 10.77 1.21
CA PHE A 136 5.91 11.86 0.25
C PHE A 136 7.15 11.75 -0.63
N SER A 137 8.20 11.02 -0.21
CA SER A 137 9.38 10.78 -1.05
C SER A 137 9.18 9.65 -2.08
N ALA A 138 8.15 8.83 -1.95
CA ALA A 138 7.94 7.71 -2.86
C ALA A 138 7.60 8.16 -4.29
N LEU A 139 8.21 7.48 -5.27
CA LEU A 139 7.96 7.69 -6.70
C LEU A 139 6.72 6.95 -7.17
N TRP A 140 6.60 5.67 -6.78
CA TRP A 140 5.48 4.83 -7.14
C TRP A 140 5.24 3.70 -6.13
N ARG A 141 4.08 3.06 -6.24
CA ARG A 141 3.67 1.84 -5.54
C ARG A 141 3.24 0.83 -6.57
N ARG A 142 3.63 -0.45 -6.35
CA ARG A 142 3.22 -1.57 -7.20
C ARG A 142 2.43 -2.57 -6.37
N TYR A 143 1.31 -2.98 -6.95
CA TYR A 143 0.46 -4.03 -6.39
C TYR A 143 0.37 -5.20 -7.36
N SER A 144 0.20 -6.40 -6.84
CA SER A 144 -0.25 -7.57 -7.56
C SER A 144 -1.66 -7.97 -7.13
N TYR A 145 -2.38 -8.64 -8.05
CA TYR A 145 -3.68 -9.25 -7.78
C TYR A 145 -3.75 -10.58 -8.54
N ARG A 146 -4.16 -11.67 -7.87
CA ARG A 146 -4.19 -13.02 -8.46
C ARG A 146 -5.63 -13.48 -8.65
N ILE A 147 -5.94 -14.06 -9.83
CA ILE A 147 -7.27 -14.54 -10.18
C ILE A 147 -7.18 -15.95 -10.74
N ALA A 148 -7.83 -16.92 -10.10
CA ALA A 148 -8.10 -18.26 -10.64
C ALA A 148 -9.55 -18.24 -11.15
N ASP A 149 -9.71 -18.12 -12.46
CA ASP A 149 -11.01 -18.11 -13.14
C ASP A 149 -11.52 -19.54 -13.43
N ALA A 150 -12.69 -19.70 -14.07
CA ALA A 150 -13.36 -20.99 -14.21
C ALA A 150 -12.48 -22.13 -14.79
N PRO A 151 -11.65 -21.92 -15.86
CA PRO A 151 -10.81 -22.96 -16.40
C PRO A 151 -9.56 -23.25 -15.56
N THR A 152 -9.23 -22.39 -14.57
CA THR A 152 -8.01 -22.50 -13.77
C THR A 152 -8.18 -23.49 -12.62
N ARG A 153 -7.21 -24.41 -12.45
CA ARG A 153 -7.15 -25.27 -11.28
C ARG A 153 -6.96 -24.43 -10.02
N ARG A 154 -7.88 -24.57 -9.06
CA ARG A 154 -7.82 -23.89 -7.76
C ARG A 154 -6.85 -24.59 -6.83
N ASP A 155 -5.91 -23.84 -6.27
CA ASP A 155 -4.99 -24.31 -5.23
C ASP A 155 -5.45 -23.83 -3.84
N PRO A 156 -5.90 -24.76 -2.95
CA PRO A 156 -6.34 -24.41 -1.60
C PRO A 156 -5.27 -23.71 -0.76
N LEU A 157 -3.98 -23.98 -1.01
CA LEU A 157 -2.88 -23.33 -0.28
C LEU A 157 -2.71 -21.86 -0.67
N GLN A 158 -3.18 -21.46 -1.85
CA GLN A 158 -3.14 -20.09 -2.36
C GLN A 158 -4.47 -19.34 -2.16
N ARG A 159 -5.49 -19.93 -1.52
CA ARG A 159 -6.83 -19.36 -1.39
C ARG A 159 -6.86 -18.00 -0.69
N ALA A 160 -5.95 -17.77 0.23
CA ALA A 160 -5.86 -16.52 1.00
C ALA A 160 -5.35 -15.33 0.18
N VAL A 161 -4.67 -15.61 -0.97
CA VAL A 161 -4.03 -14.60 -1.83
C VAL A 161 -4.47 -14.72 -3.29
N THR A 162 -5.55 -15.44 -3.58
CA THR A 162 -6.05 -15.64 -4.96
C THR A 162 -7.58 -15.54 -4.99
N LEU A 163 -8.12 -14.71 -5.85
CA LEU A 163 -9.56 -14.67 -6.12
C LEU A 163 -9.96 -15.94 -6.88
N TRP A 164 -10.90 -16.69 -6.33
CA TRP A 164 -11.56 -17.78 -7.05
C TRP A 164 -12.79 -17.22 -7.77
N HIS A 165 -12.62 -16.97 -9.06
CA HIS A 165 -13.67 -16.40 -9.90
C HIS A 165 -14.52 -17.50 -10.57
N LYS A 166 -15.84 -17.26 -10.73
CA LYS A 166 -16.76 -18.29 -11.19
C LYS A 166 -16.83 -18.44 -12.71
N HIS A 167 -16.44 -17.40 -13.43
CA HIS A 167 -16.54 -17.33 -14.90
C HIS A 167 -15.15 -17.33 -15.51
N GLY A 168 -15.04 -17.78 -16.76
CA GLY A 168 -13.83 -17.58 -17.55
C GLY A 168 -13.62 -16.09 -17.84
N LEU A 169 -12.38 -15.67 -17.92
CA LEU A 169 -11.99 -14.28 -18.18
C LEU A 169 -11.16 -14.20 -19.46
N ASP A 170 -11.54 -13.28 -20.34
CA ASP A 170 -10.77 -12.93 -21.51
C ASP A 170 -9.69 -11.90 -21.14
N VAL A 171 -8.43 -12.34 -21.09
CA VAL A 171 -7.29 -11.52 -20.68
C VAL A 171 -6.97 -10.45 -21.74
N ASP A 172 -7.24 -10.71 -23.02
CA ASP A 172 -6.98 -9.77 -24.09
C ASP A 172 -7.96 -8.60 -24.03
N LEU A 173 -9.25 -8.85 -23.77
CA LEU A 173 -10.24 -7.79 -23.53
C LEU A 173 -9.89 -6.96 -22.28
N MET A 174 -9.41 -7.61 -21.21
CA MET A 174 -8.97 -6.91 -20.00
C MET A 174 -7.78 -6.00 -20.28
N ASN A 175 -6.79 -6.45 -21.06
CA ASN A 175 -5.64 -5.64 -21.45
C ASN A 175 -6.03 -4.48 -22.41
N GLN A 176 -6.95 -4.72 -23.35
CA GLN A 176 -7.50 -3.67 -24.20
C GLN A 176 -8.16 -2.56 -23.35
N ALA A 177 -8.94 -2.95 -22.34
CA ALA A 177 -9.59 -1.98 -21.46
C ALA A 177 -8.62 -1.22 -20.54
N ALA A 178 -7.45 -1.79 -20.23
CA ALA A 178 -6.44 -1.18 -19.38
C ALA A 178 -5.67 -0.05 -20.09
N GLY A 179 -5.36 -0.21 -21.39
CA GLY A 179 -4.52 0.71 -22.15
C GLY A 179 -4.93 2.19 -22.05
N PRO A 180 -6.21 2.55 -22.31
CA PRO A 180 -6.67 3.94 -22.26
C PRO A 180 -6.66 4.57 -20.87
N LEU A 181 -6.45 3.80 -19.79
CA LEU A 181 -6.40 4.29 -18.41
C LEU A 181 -4.99 4.74 -18.00
N LEU A 182 -3.97 4.40 -18.79
CA LEU A 182 -2.59 4.74 -18.47
C LEU A 182 -2.33 6.24 -18.57
N GLY A 183 -1.30 6.72 -17.86
CA GLY A 183 -0.92 8.12 -17.82
C GLY A 183 -1.58 8.90 -16.69
N LEU A 184 -1.52 10.23 -16.80
CA LEU A 184 -2.11 11.15 -15.82
C LEU A 184 -3.61 11.30 -16.08
N GLN A 185 -4.42 10.79 -15.16
CA GLN A 185 -5.88 10.75 -15.28
C GLN A 185 -6.58 11.11 -13.97
N ASP A 186 -7.85 11.50 -14.04
CA ASP A 186 -8.71 11.67 -12.87
C ASP A 186 -9.49 10.36 -12.58
N PHE A 187 -9.06 9.64 -11.57
CA PHE A 187 -9.66 8.36 -11.15
C PHE A 187 -10.87 8.51 -10.23
N LYS A 188 -11.58 9.62 -10.28
CA LYS A 188 -12.77 9.89 -9.44
C LYS A 188 -13.81 8.76 -9.54
N ALA A 189 -14.06 8.22 -10.74
CA ALA A 189 -14.99 7.10 -10.96
C ALA A 189 -14.58 5.80 -10.25
N PHE A 190 -13.28 5.61 -10.00
CA PHE A 190 -12.68 4.43 -9.37
C PHE A 190 -12.24 4.68 -7.92
N ALA A 191 -12.54 5.85 -7.34
CA ALA A 191 -12.09 6.24 -6.01
C ALA A 191 -13.27 6.41 -5.06
N LYS A 192 -13.10 6.05 -3.77
CA LYS A 192 -14.00 6.51 -2.72
C LYS A 192 -13.63 7.96 -2.41
N PRO A 193 -14.57 8.91 -2.52
CA PRO A 193 -14.30 10.32 -2.23
C PRO A 193 -13.73 10.50 -0.82
N ARG A 194 -12.77 11.41 -0.69
CA ARG A 194 -12.19 11.82 0.60
C ARG A 194 -11.92 13.32 0.56
N GLU A 195 -12.45 14.04 1.53
CA GLU A 195 -12.24 15.46 1.67
C GLU A 195 -10.74 15.81 1.72
N GLY A 196 -10.34 16.87 1.04
CA GLY A 196 -8.96 17.36 0.99
C GLY A 196 -7.97 16.52 0.16
N SER A 197 -8.43 15.49 -0.58
CA SER A 197 -7.56 14.70 -1.47
C SER A 197 -7.99 14.82 -2.92
N THR A 198 -7.02 14.95 -3.84
CA THR A 198 -7.25 14.87 -5.29
C THR A 198 -7.38 13.41 -5.73
N THR A 199 -8.08 13.17 -6.83
CA THR A 199 -8.22 11.85 -7.48
C THR A 199 -7.34 11.71 -8.72
N VAL A 200 -6.56 12.75 -9.04
CA VAL A 200 -5.63 12.77 -10.19
C VAL A 200 -4.39 11.94 -9.86
N ARG A 201 -4.12 10.90 -10.66
CA ARG A 201 -2.99 9.96 -10.49
C ARG A 201 -2.35 9.63 -11.83
N THR A 202 -1.07 9.31 -11.80
CA THR A 202 -0.38 8.74 -12.96
C THR A 202 -0.37 7.22 -12.82
N LEU A 203 -1.27 6.55 -13.56
CA LEU A 203 -1.27 5.10 -13.68
C LEU A 203 -0.17 4.72 -14.67
N GLN A 204 0.87 4.03 -14.20
CA GLN A 204 2.08 3.72 -14.98
C GLN A 204 2.01 2.32 -15.59
N ARG A 205 1.29 1.39 -14.93
CA ARG A 205 1.13 0.01 -15.37
C ARG A 205 -0.21 -0.54 -14.92
N LEU A 206 -0.88 -1.23 -15.83
CA LEU A 206 -2.04 -2.09 -15.54
C LEU A 206 -2.04 -3.17 -16.61
N ASP A 207 -1.61 -4.37 -16.26
CA ASP A 207 -1.55 -5.51 -17.17
C ASP A 207 -2.06 -6.79 -16.53
N TYR A 208 -2.59 -7.67 -17.35
CA TYR A 208 -3.13 -8.96 -17.00
C TYR A 208 -2.39 -10.04 -17.78
N VAL A 209 -1.79 -11.00 -17.08
CA VAL A 209 -0.99 -12.07 -17.68
C VAL A 209 -1.43 -13.42 -17.13
N ARG A 210 -1.88 -14.32 -18.01
CA ARG A 210 -2.16 -15.70 -17.62
C ARG A 210 -0.86 -16.48 -17.51
N GLY A 211 -0.56 -16.96 -16.31
CA GLY A 211 0.61 -17.78 -16.02
C GLY A 211 0.48 -19.21 -16.57
N ALA A 212 1.57 -19.96 -16.52
CA ALA A 212 1.58 -21.37 -16.93
C ALA A 212 0.69 -22.25 -16.01
N ASP A 213 0.43 -21.81 -14.78
CA ASP A 213 -0.50 -22.43 -13.83
C ASP A 213 -1.98 -22.09 -14.12
N GLY A 214 -2.25 -21.30 -15.18
CA GLY A 214 -3.57 -20.80 -15.56
C GLY A 214 -4.02 -19.57 -14.76
N VAL A 215 -3.37 -19.24 -13.64
CA VAL A 215 -3.74 -18.08 -12.82
C VAL A 215 -3.43 -16.78 -13.56
N ILE A 216 -4.38 -15.86 -13.55
CA ILE A 216 -4.18 -14.51 -14.09
C ILE A 216 -3.48 -13.67 -13.01
N ASN A 217 -2.29 -13.21 -13.33
CA ASN A 217 -1.50 -12.30 -12.51
C ASN A 217 -1.70 -10.87 -13.04
N VAL A 218 -2.13 -9.99 -12.16
CA VAL A 218 -2.35 -8.58 -12.50
C VAL A 218 -1.27 -7.75 -11.84
N ASN A 219 -0.66 -6.82 -12.58
CA ASN A 219 0.28 -5.85 -12.07
C ASN A 219 -0.32 -4.46 -12.20
N VAL A 220 -0.29 -3.71 -11.11
CA VAL A 220 -0.79 -2.32 -11.07
C VAL A 220 0.28 -1.44 -10.45
N GLN A 221 0.71 -0.40 -11.16
CA GLN A 221 1.69 0.57 -10.67
C GLN A 221 1.22 1.98 -10.92
N ALA A 222 1.34 2.84 -9.92
CA ALA A 222 1.02 4.26 -10.01
C ALA A 222 1.88 5.09 -9.06
N ASP A 223 1.97 6.38 -9.32
CA ASP A 223 2.63 7.34 -8.42
C ASP A 223 1.97 7.40 -7.03
N ALA A 224 0.67 7.19 -6.96
CA ALA A 224 -0.11 6.97 -5.75
C ALA A 224 -1.47 6.36 -6.12
N PHE A 225 -2.18 5.82 -5.13
CA PHE A 225 -3.55 5.31 -5.32
C PHE A 225 -4.55 6.08 -4.45
N CYS A 226 -5.75 6.28 -4.98
CA CYS A 226 -6.89 6.75 -4.23
C CYS A 226 -7.48 5.61 -3.39
N HIS A 227 -8.28 5.96 -2.38
CA HIS A 227 -8.98 4.97 -1.55
C HIS A 227 -9.86 4.05 -2.43
N ASN A 228 -9.69 2.75 -2.30
CA ASN A 228 -10.35 1.69 -3.07
C ASN A 228 -10.01 1.64 -4.58
N MET A 229 -9.11 2.48 -5.09
CA MET A 229 -8.88 2.62 -6.54
C MET A 229 -8.51 1.30 -7.20
N VAL A 230 -7.52 0.58 -6.70
CA VAL A 230 -7.09 -0.70 -7.31
C VAL A 230 -8.23 -1.71 -7.33
N ARG A 231 -8.96 -1.86 -6.22
CA ARG A 231 -10.09 -2.80 -6.13
C ARG A 231 -11.25 -2.41 -7.06
N ALA A 232 -11.50 -1.12 -7.27
CA ALA A 232 -12.49 -0.65 -8.23
C ALA A 232 -12.07 -0.91 -9.68
N LEU A 233 -10.78 -0.71 -10.01
CA LEU A 233 -10.22 -1.08 -11.31
C LEU A 233 -10.35 -2.59 -11.56
N MET A 234 -10.02 -3.42 -10.56
CA MET A 234 -10.18 -4.88 -10.66
C MET A 234 -11.66 -5.28 -10.86
N GLY A 235 -12.57 -4.70 -10.08
CA GLY A 235 -14.01 -4.99 -10.23
C GLY A 235 -14.55 -4.61 -11.60
N ALA A 236 -14.07 -3.52 -12.20
CA ALA A 236 -14.42 -3.11 -13.54
C ALA A 236 -13.82 -4.06 -14.60
N ALA A 237 -12.54 -4.40 -14.47
CA ALA A 237 -11.86 -5.30 -15.39
C ALA A 237 -12.46 -6.71 -15.41
N LEU A 238 -12.93 -7.22 -14.27
CA LEU A 238 -13.64 -8.51 -14.21
C LEU A 238 -14.91 -8.49 -15.07
N ARG A 239 -15.67 -7.39 -15.08
CA ARG A 239 -16.87 -7.27 -15.93
C ARG A 239 -16.53 -7.28 -17.41
N VAL A 240 -15.43 -6.64 -17.81
CA VAL A 240 -14.94 -6.67 -19.19
C VAL A 240 -14.45 -8.07 -19.55
N GLY A 241 -13.66 -8.69 -18.71
CA GLY A 241 -13.16 -10.05 -18.95
C GLY A 241 -14.25 -11.11 -19.03
N GLU A 242 -15.39 -10.91 -18.33
CA GLU A 242 -16.59 -11.74 -18.45
C GLU A 242 -17.41 -11.46 -19.74
N GLY A 243 -17.06 -10.47 -20.55
CA GLY A 243 -17.83 -10.03 -21.71
C GLY A 243 -19.14 -9.31 -21.38
N ARG A 244 -19.33 -8.86 -20.12
CA ARG A 244 -20.52 -8.10 -19.70
C ARG A 244 -20.48 -6.63 -20.09
N GLU A 245 -19.30 -6.11 -20.33
CA GLU A 245 -19.05 -4.75 -20.80
C GLU A 245 -17.96 -4.82 -21.89
N ASP A 246 -17.99 -3.89 -22.83
CA ASP A 246 -16.96 -3.78 -23.85
C ASP A 246 -15.66 -3.16 -23.30
N PRO A 247 -14.50 -3.30 -23.98
CA PRO A 247 -13.22 -2.76 -23.49
C PRO A 247 -13.21 -1.25 -23.27
N GLU A 248 -13.91 -0.47 -24.09
CA GLU A 248 -13.98 0.99 -23.97
C GLU A 248 -14.79 1.44 -22.74
N TRP A 249 -15.57 0.56 -22.14
CA TRP A 249 -16.44 0.90 -21.01
C TRP A 249 -15.66 1.44 -19.80
N MET A 250 -14.46 0.90 -19.49
CA MET A 250 -13.63 1.41 -18.40
C MET A 250 -13.17 2.85 -18.66
N HIS A 251 -12.79 3.16 -19.90
CA HIS A 251 -12.40 4.51 -20.29
C HIS A 251 -13.58 5.49 -20.28
N ARG A 252 -14.74 5.08 -20.81
CA ARG A 252 -15.98 5.91 -20.70
C ARG A 252 -16.33 6.24 -19.26
N ARG A 253 -16.15 5.30 -18.34
CA ARG A 253 -16.35 5.53 -16.90
C ARG A 253 -15.35 6.52 -16.31
N LEU A 254 -14.08 6.40 -16.71
CA LEU A 254 -13.02 7.33 -16.29
C LEU A 254 -13.41 8.77 -16.67
N LEU A 255 -13.79 8.98 -17.94
CA LEU A 255 -14.19 10.28 -18.45
C LEU A 255 -15.47 10.83 -17.79
N ALA A 256 -16.44 9.98 -17.54
CA ALA A 256 -17.68 10.37 -16.87
C ALA A 256 -17.45 10.81 -15.40
N GLY A 257 -16.40 10.33 -14.75
CA GLY A 257 -16.05 10.72 -13.37
C GLY A 257 -17.10 10.35 -12.32
N VAL A 258 -18.07 9.48 -12.65
CA VAL A 258 -19.21 9.13 -11.80
C VAL A 258 -19.13 7.69 -11.32
N ARG A 259 -19.45 7.46 -10.05
CA ARG A 259 -19.68 6.12 -9.50
C ARG A 259 -21.17 5.80 -9.53
N ASP A 260 -21.49 4.59 -9.95
CA ASP A 260 -22.86 4.05 -10.05
C ASP A 260 -22.96 2.64 -9.45
N ALA A 261 -24.11 1.99 -9.60
CA ALA A 261 -24.34 0.62 -9.13
C ALA A 261 -23.41 -0.43 -9.76
N LYS A 262 -22.78 -0.14 -10.92
CA LYS A 262 -21.80 -1.00 -11.58
C LYS A 262 -20.39 -0.86 -10.98
N SER A 263 -20.17 0.09 -10.05
CA SER A 263 -18.89 0.32 -9.38
C SER A 263 -18.64 -0.70 -8.27
N VAL A 264 -18.50 -1.97 -8.64
CA VAL A 264 -18.26 -3.08 -7.73
C VAL A 264 -16.79 -3.12 -7.33
N LEU A 265 -16.52 -3.29 -6.04
CA LEU A 265 -15.16 -3.48 -5.54
C LEU A 265 -14.80 -4.97 -5.57
N ALA A 266 -13.67 -5.32 -6.20
CA ALA A 266 -13.11 -6.66 -6.09
C ALA A 266 -12.72 -6.99 -4.65
N ALA A 267 -12.65 -8.29 -4.33
CA ALA A 267 -12.25 -8.79 -3.03
C ALA A 267 -10.86 -8.23 -2.62
N PRO A 268 -10.61 -7.95 -1.33
CA PRO A 268 -9.34 -7.38 -0.88
C PRO A 268 -8.22 -8.43 -0.77
N HIS A 269 -8.55 -9.68 -0.41
CA HIS A 269 -7.57 -10.72 -0.07
C HIS A 269 -6.60 -11.14 -1.18
N PRO A 270 -6.89 -11.01 -2.50
CA PRO A 270 -5.89 -11.29 -3.52
C PRO A 270 -4.93 -10.12 -3.76
N LEU A 271 -5.19 -8.95 -3.16
CA LEU A 271 -4.41 -7.74 -3.38
C LEU A 271 -3.20 -7.68 -2.44
N VAL A 272 -2.02 -7.53 -3.02
CA VAL A 272 -0.75 -7.44 -2.28
C VAL A 272 0.00 -6.18 -2.71
N LEU A 273 0.40 -5.34 -1.76
CA LEU A 273 1.37 -4.27 -1.99
C LEU A 273 2.75 -4.91 -2.10
N GLU A 274 3.30 -4.96 -3.31
CA GLU A 274 4.57 -5.63 -3.58
C GLU A 274 5.76 -4.74 -3.29
N GLU A 275 5.66 -3.44 -3.63
CA GLU A 275 6.79 -2.54 -3.54
C GLU A 275 6.37 -1.08 -3.40
N VAL A 276 7.14 -0.32 -2.62
CA VAL A 276 7.15 1.14 -2.61
C VAL A 276 8.54 1.59 -3.04
N HIS A 277 8.63 2.29 -4.13
CA HIS A 277 9.89 2.72 -4.72
C HIS A 277 10.19 4.19 -4.41
N TYR A 278 11.46 4.45 -4.09
CA TYR A 278 11.97 5.78 -3.77
C TYR A 278 13.07 6.19 -4.74
N PRO A 279 13.31 7.49 -4.95
CA PRO A 279 14.41 7.96 -5.76
C PRO A 279 15.76 7.77 -5.03
N ALA A 280 16.86 8.15 -5.67
CA ALA A 280 18.17 8.24 -5.03
C ALA A 280 18.13 9.16 -3.80
N ASP A 281 19.00 8.91 -2.82
CA ASP A 281 18.99 9.62 -1.53
C ASP A 281 19.06 11.14 -1.68
N SER A 282 19.83 11.64 -2.63
CA SER A 282 19.96 13.09 -2.93
C SER A 282 18.67 13.75 -3.41
N GLU A 283 17.68 12.98 -3.90
CA GLU A 283 16.43 13.50 -4.47
C GLU A 283 15.26 13.39 -3.49
N LEU A 284 15.41 12.69 -2.37
CA LEU A 284 14.33 12.39 -1.42
C LEU A 284 13.60 13.63 -0.90
N SER A 285 14.37 14.64 -0.47
CA SER A 285 13.83 15.90 0.08
C SER A 285 13.05 16.67 -0.98
N GLY A 286 13.66 16.87 -2.17
CA GLY A 286 13.01 17.57 -3.28
C GLY A 286 11.71 16.86 -3.70
N ARG A 287 11.73 15.52 -3.80
CA ARG A 287 10.56 14.73 -4.11
C ARG A 287 9.45 14.89 -3.06
N ALA A 288 9.79 14.90 -1.78
CA ALA A 288 8.82 15.07 -0.70
C ALA A 288 8.13 16.44 -0.78
N VAL A 289 8.85 17.51 -1.07
CA VAL A 289 8.29 18.85 -1.26
C VAL A 289 7.31 18.89 -2.43
N LEU A 290 7.72 18.39 -3.61
CA LEU A 290 6.88 18.35 -4.81
C LEU A 290 5.60 17.53 -4.59
N THR A 291 5.70 16.42 -3.88
CA THR A 291 4.55 15.53 -3.65
C THR A 291 3.54 16.12 -2.65
N ARG A 292 3.98 16.96 -1.70
CA ARG A 292 3.09 17.68 -0.77
C ARG A 292 2.30 18.79 -1.46
N ALA A 293 2.84 19.37 -2.54
CA ALA A 293 2.10 20.32 -3.34
C ALA A 293 0.81 19.70 -3.89
N ARG A 294 -0.29 20.49 -3.98
CA ARG A 294 -1.57 20.01 -4.55
C ARG A 294 -1.37 19.73 -6.04
N ARG A 295 -1.76 18.55 -6.50
CA ARG A 295 -1.82 18.23 -7.92
C ARG A 295 -2.98 18.97 -8.57
N GLY A 296 -2.70 19.71 -9.64
CA GLY A 296 -3.73 20.33 -10.46
C GLY A 296 -4.61 19.30 -11.17
N THR A 297 -5.81 19.71 -11.60
CA THR A 297 -6.65 18.92 -12.51
C THR A 297 -5.94 18.84 -13.87
N PRO A 298 -5.92 17.68 -14.56
CA PRO A 298 -5.43 17.62 -15.94
C PRO A 298 -6.21 18.61 -16.82
N ALA A 299 -5.53 19.23 -17.80
CA ALA A 299 -6.23 20.00 -18.82
C ALA A 299 -7.18 19.05 -19.58
N PRO A 300 -8.40 19.48 -19.95
CA PRO A 300 -9.26 18.69 -20.82
C PRO A 300 -8.52 18.44 -22.16
N LEU A 301 -8.56 17.19 -22.63
CA LEU A 301 -8.05 16.77 -23.93
C LEU A 301 -8.85 17.39 -25.06
#